data_f5c29718573bf86eb0a3ebc90a85a98b
#
_entry.id   f5c29718573bf86eb0a3ebc90a85a98b
#
_cell.length_a   1.000
_cell.length_b   1.000
_cell.length_c   1.000
_cell.angle_alpha   90.00
_cell.angle_beta   90.00
_cell.angle_gamma   90.00
#
_symmetry.space_group_name_H-M   'P 1'
#
loop_
_entity.id
_entity.type
_entity.pdbx_description
1 polymer ?
#
loop_
_entity_poly.entity_id
_entity_poly.type
_entity_poly.pdbx_seq_one_letter_code
_entity_poly.pdbx_strand_id
1 'polypeptide(L)'
;MNKKTKIYLCDLTYDTIVLVTDTIPINVGYIASYLDKNLKDQLEIKLFKYPNELLDELKNDPPDILGLSNYSWNSNLSEMFARIGKKINPNLVVIQGGTNIPHEIEEKKKFLINRPSTDVYAMFEGERSALNFVNRFIETRNNPKTFFDNPIDGCVFIHPDTRGQEDPKFVVGKYLERIKDLDEIPSPYLNGMLDKFFDGRLRPFIETNRGCPFTCSFCHTGHDYFHKINKFSAARVQNEIEYIGQRCEKKGIQHLHLADLNFGMYPQDKLVCEYLLESKKKYNWPQQIMATTGKNNKKRVSE
;
A
#
# COMPACT_ATOMS: atom_id res chain seq x y z
N MET A 1 16.75 5.91 26.08
CA MET A 1 15.83 6.06 24.94
C MET A 1 15.29 4.69 24.60
N ASN A 2 13.97 4.52 24.49
CA ASN A 2 13.41 3.24 24.03
C ASN A 2 13.85 2.98 22.58
N LYS A 3 14.28 1.76 22.28
CA LYS A 3 14.67 1.34 20.94
C LYS A 3 13.47 1.54 20.00
N LYS A 4 13.66 2.25 18.87
CA LYS A 4 12.62 2.40 17.83
C LYS A 4 12.27 1.04 17.24
N THR A 5 10.99 0.86 16.86
CA THR A 5 10.56 -0.31 16.09
C THR A 5 10.96 -0.11 14.64
N LYS A 6 11.74 -1.04 14.11
CA LYS A 6 12.17 -1.00 12.71
C LYS A 6 11.15 -1.71 11.83
N ILE A 7 10.67 -1.01 10.83
CA ILE A 7 9.62 -1.48 9.90
C ILE A 7 10.10 -1.36 8.46
N TYR A 8 10.06 -2.46 7.73
CA TYR A 8 10.23 -2.46 6.28
C TYR A 8 8.88 -2.62 5.61
N LEU A 9 8.52 -1.69 4.72
CA LEU A 9 7.29 -1.73 3.93
C LEU A 9 7.64 -1.90 2.46
N CYS A 10 7.09 -2.93 1.83
CA CYS A 10 7.54 -3.42 0.54
C CYS A 10 6.37 -3.58 -0.42
N ASP A 11 6.52 -3.01 -1.62
CA ASP A 11 5.68 -3.29 -2.79
C ASP A 11 6.55 -3.90 -3.88
N LEU A 12 6.92 -5.16 -3.70
CA LEU A 12 7.93 -5.82 -4.53
C LEU A 12 7.43 -6.06 -5.96
N THR A 13 8.34 -5.91 -6.92
CA THR A 13 8.14 -6.26 -8.33
C THR A 13 9.18 -7.27 -8.80
N TYR A 14 8.80 -8.16 -9.71
CA TYR A 14 9.79 -8.95 -10.45
C TYR A 14 10.56 -8.04 -11.40
N ASP A 15 11.88 -8.16 -11.43
CA ASP A 15 12.80 -7.27 -12.17
C ASP A 15 13.88 -8.02 -12.97
N THR A 16 13.64 -9.31 -13.28
CA THR A 16 14.63 -10.18 -13.95
C THR A 16 14.85 -9.81 -15.41
N ILE A 17 13.80 -9.49 -16.17
CA ILE A 17 13.86 -9.11 -17.59
C ILE A 17 13.25 -7.73 -17.77
N VAL A 18 11.99 -7.57 -17.33
CA VAL A 18 11.26 -6.31 -17.30
C VAL A 18 10.60 -6.17 -15.93
N LEU A 19 10.29 -4.95 -15.52
CA LEU A 19 9.48 -4.74 -14.32
C LEU A 19 8.03 -5.19 -14.58
N VAL A 20 7.53 -6.10 -13.74
CA VAL A 20 6.12 -6.51 -13.82
C VAL A 20 5.20 -5.38 -13.40
N THR A 21 5.62 -4.60 -12.37
CA THR A 21 5.00 -3.33 -12.01
C THR A 21 6.06 -2.25 -11.91
N ASP A 22 5.99 -1.27 -12.79
CA ASP A 22 6.96 -0.20 -12.95
C ASP A 22 6.51 1.13 -12.33
N THR A 23 5.62 1.07 -11.34
CA THR A 23 5.11 2.25 -10.64
C THR A 23 5.82 2.47 -9.32
N ILE A 24 6.01 3.74 -8.95
CA ILE A 24 6.44 4.15 -7.61
C ILE A 24 5.45 3.60 -6.57
N PRO A 25 5.92 2.99 -5.47
CA PRO A 25 5.10 2.24 -4.52
C PRO A 25 4.27 3.15 -3.59
N ILE A 26 3.29 3.87 -4.15
CA ILE A 26 2.47 4.85 -3.41
C ILE A 26 1.65 4.19 -2.29
N ASN A 27 1.19 2.95 -2.49
CA ASN A 27 0.41 2.18 -1.53
C ASN A 27 1.12 2.03 -0.19
N VAL A 28 2.36 1.52 -0.20
CA VAL A 28 3.18 1.43 1.03
C VAL A 28 3.70 2.80 1.48
N GLY A 29 3.82 3.76 0.56
CA GLY A 29 4.12 5.14 0.86
C GLY A 29 3.05 5.80 1.74
N TYR A 30 1.77 5.60 1.43
CA TYR A 30 0.66 6.10 2.26
C TYR A 30 0.67 5.48 3.66
N ILE A 31 0.88 4.16 3.76
CA ILE A 31 0.99 3.48 5.05
C ILE A 31 2.17 4.05 5.85
N ALA A 32 3.34 4.21 5.23
CA ALA A 32 4.52 4.77 5.87
C ALA A 32 4.27 6.19 6.40
N SER A 33 3.68 7.06 5.56
CA SER A 33 3.37 8.44 5.92
C SER A 33 2.34 8.53 7.05
N TYR A 34 1.35 7.63 7.05
CA TYR A 34 0.34 7.58 8.10
C TYR A 34 0.91 7.09 9.43
N LEU A 35 1.77 6.06 9.39
CA LEU A 35 2.48 5.57 10.57
C LEU A 35 3.44 6.62 11.13
N ASP A 36 4.22 7.29 10.28
CA ASP A 36 5.14 8.35 10.71
C ASP A 36 4.40 9.52 11.37
N LYS A 37 3.27 9.95 10.82
CA LYS A 37 2.42 11.00 11.42
C LYS A 37 1.97 10.63 12.84
N ASN A 38 1.61 9.37 13.08
CA ASN A 38 1.00 8.94 14.34
C ASN A 38 2.02 8.43 15.37
N LEU A 39 3.18 7.91 14.93
CA LEU A 39 4.16 7.18 15.77
C LEU A 39 5.60 7.64 15.55
N LYS A 40 5.82 8.83 15.01
CA LYS A 40 7.09 9.39 14.51
C LYS A 40 8.34 8.99 15.31
N ASP A 41 8.32 9.24 16.61
CA ASP A 41 9.50 9.03 17.47
C ASP A 41 9.72 7.56 17.88
N GLN A 42 8.77 6.68 17.56
CA GLN A 42 8.78 5.27 17.95
C GLN A 42 9.20 4.35 16.80
N LEU A 43 9.28 4.85 15.57
CA LEU A 43 9.50 4.06 14.38
C LEU A 43 10.77 4.45 13.62
N GLU A 44 11.35 3.45 12.94
CA GLU A 44 12.29 3.59 11.84
C GLU A 44 11.71 2.87 10.63
N ILE A 45 11.35 3.60 9.57
CA ILE A 45 10.64 3.05 8.42
C ILE A 45 11.53 3.09 7.18
N LYS A 46 11.67 1.93 6.49
CA LYS A 46 12.31 1.83 5.18
C LYS A 46 11.31 1.27 4.17
N LEU A 47 11.34 1.80 2.93
CA LEU A 47 10.47 1.36 1.85
C LEU A 47 11.29 0.57 0.82
N PHE A 48 10.67 -0.45 0.20
CA PHE A 48 11.35 -1.28 -0.81
C PHE A 48 10.44 -1.56 -2.01
N LYS A 49 11.03 -1.53 -3.21
CA LYS A 49 10.42 -1.92 -4.48
C LYS A 49 11.17 -3.10 -5.11
N TYR A 50 12.49 -3.11 -4.98
CA TYR A 50 13.35 -4.08 -5.63
C TYR A 50 13.73 -5.24 -4.70
N PRO A 51 13.57 -6.50 -5.16
CA PRO A 51 13.84 -7.70 -4.34
C PRO A 51 15.27 -7.77 -3.81
N ASN A 52 16.27 -7.42 -4.64
CA ASN A 52 17.67 -7.48 -4.23
C ASN A 52 18.01 -6.48 -3.13
N GLU A 53 17.48 -5.24 -3.22
CA GLU A 53 17.67 -4.24 -2.17
C GLU A 53 17.08 -4.73 -0.83
N LEU A 54 15.87 -5.33 -0.86
CA LEU A 54 15.27 -5.89 0.34
C LEU A 54 16.08 -7.06 0.88
N LEU A 55 16.57 -7.96 0.02
CA LEU A 55 17.36 -9.12 0.46
C LEU A 55 18.65 -8.71 1.15
N ASP A 56 19.34 -7.72 0.61
CA ASP A 56 20.58 -7.22 1.18
C ASP A 56 20.33 -6.53 2.53
N GLU A 57 19.26 -5.74 2.62
CA GLU A 57 18.90 -5.06 3.84
C GLU A 57 18.43 -6.04 4.93
N LEU A 58 17.66 -7.09 4.58
CA LEU A 58 17.27 -8.15 5.52
C LEU A 58 18.47 -8.87 6.13
N LYS A 59 19.55 -9.08 5.36
CA LYS A 59 20.76 -9.73 5.85
C LYS A 59 21.60 -8.82 6.75
N ASN A 60 21.69 -7.54 6.41
CA ASN A 60 22.58 -6.59 7.08
C ASN A 60 21.95 -5.96 8.30
N ASP A 61 20.66 -5.66 8.26
CA ASP A 61 19.96 -4.89 9.28
C ASP A 61 18.46 -5.32 9.38
N PRO A 62 18.16 -6.55 9.82
CA PRO A 62 16.81 -7.11 9.79
C PRO A 62 15.81 -6.27 10.61
N PRO A 63 14.56 -6.09 10.12
CA PRO A 63 13.54 -5.34 10.82
C PRO A 63 12.88 -6.15 11.94
N ASP A 64 12.12 -5.44 12.79
CA ASP A 64 11.19 -6.05 13.74
C ASP A 64 9.87 -6.45 13.02
N ILE A 65 9.45 -5.66 12.04
CA ILE A 65 8.22 -5.84 11.25
C ILE A 65 8.53 -5.78 9.76
N LEU A 66 8.02 -6.75 9.00
CA LEU A 66 8.03 -6.75 7.55
C LEU A 66 6.60 -6.65 7.01
N GLY A 67 6.27 -5.52 6.41
CA GLY A 67 5.00 -5.29 5.71
C GLY A 67 5.16 -5.51 4.21
N LEU A 68 4.33 -6.34 3.61
CA LEU A 68 4.41 -6.69 2.19
C LEU A 68 3.05 -6.47 1.52
N SER A 69 3.04 -5.76 0.39
CA SER A 69 1.85 -5.70 -0.45
C SER A 69 1.54 -7.09 -1.03
N ASN A 70 0.27 -7.41 -1.18
CA ASN A 70 -0.18 -8.69 -1.71
C ASN A 70 -1.24 -8.47 -2.80
N TYR A 71 -0.78 -8.45 -4.03
CA TYR A 71 -1.57 -8.41 -5.24
C TYR A 71 -1.34 -9.68 -6.05
N SER A 72 -2.20 -9.98 -7.02
CA SER A 72 -2.08 -11.18 -7.86
C SER A 72 -0.71 -11.31 -8.54
N TRP A 73 -0.09 -10.19 -8.89
CA TRP A 73 1.20 -10.15 -9.60
C TRP A 73 2.43 -10.30 -8.69
N ASN A 74 2.34 -10.08 -7.38
CA ASN A 74 3.49 -10.17 -6.47
C ASN A 74 3.26 -11.10 -5.27
N SER A 75 2.13 -11.77 -5.17
CA SER A 75 1.76 -12.60 -4.02
C SER A 75 2.80 -13.67 -3.67
N ASN A 76 3.31 -14.38 -4.69
CA ASN A 76 4.33 -15.42 -4.48
C ASN A 76 5.68 -14.83 -4.07
N LEU A 77 6.04 -13.67 -4.63
CA LEU A 77 7.25 -12.96 -4.26
C LEU A 77 7.19 -12.47 -2.81
N SER A 78 6.03 -11.94 -2.40
CA SER A 78 5.80 -11.49 -1.02
C SER A 78 5.88 -12.64 -0.01
N GLU A 79 5.27 -13.80 -0.31
CA GLU A 79 5.37 -14.98 0.56
C GLU A 79 6.80 -15.53 0.60
N MET A 80 7.54 -15.50 -0.51
CA MET A 80 8.94 -15.90 -0.54
C MET A 80 9.79 -15.00 0.39
N PHE A 81 9.62 -13.67 0.31
CA PHE A 81 10.37 -12.75 1.16
C PHE A 81 9.95 -12.80 2.63
N ALA A 82 8.68 -13.05 2.93
CA ALA A 82 8.21 -13.33 4.29
C ALA A 82 8.95 -14.55 4.88
N ARG A 83 9.05 -15.63 4.11
CA ARG A 83 9.78 -16.84 4.50
C ARG A 83 11.29 -16.60 4.68
N ILE A 84 11.92 -15.84 3.77
CA ILE A 84 13.33 -15.48 3.87
C ILE A 84 13.57 -14.63 5.12
N GLY A 85 12.74 -13.60 5.33
CA GLY A 85 12.84 -12.73 6.51
C GLY A 85 12.76 -13.49 7.82
N LYS A 86 11.81 -14.44 7.94
CA LYS A 86 11.68 -15.29 9.13
C LYS A 86 12.85 -16.26 9.33
N LYS A 87 13.50 -16.70 8.25
CA LYS A 87 14.73 -17.51 8.37
C LYS A 87 15.91 -16.68 8.89
N ILE A 88 16.00 -15.42 8.51
CA ILE A 88 17.05 -14.49 8.94
C ILE A 88 16.78 -14.02 10.38
N ASN A 89 15.55 -13.62 10.67
CA ASN A 89 15.11 -13.19 11.99
C ASN A 89 13.87 -13.99 12.42
N PRO A 90 14.01 -15.04 13.25
CA PRO A 90 12.89 -15.84 13.73
C PRO A 90 11.83 -15.06 14.54
N ASN A 91 12.19 -13.89 15.08
CA ASN A 91 11.28 -13.01 15.81
C ASN A 91 10.57 -11.99 14.92
N LEU A 92 10.84 -12.02 13.61
CA LEU A 92 10.19 -11.13 12.63
C LEU A 92 8.69 -11.34 12.62
N VAL A 93 7.92 -10.26 12.73
CA VAL A 93 6.47 -10.29 12.52
C VAL A 93 6.15 -9.78 11.12
N VAL A 94 5.38 -10.57 10.37
CA VAL A 94 5.04 -10.29 8.98
C VAL A 94 3.56 -9.89 8.87
N ILE A 95 3.32 -8.68 8.34
CA ILE A 95 2.00 -8.24 7.94
C ILE A 95 1.92 -8.16 6.40
N GLN A 96 0.85 -8.71 5.83
CA GLN A 96 0.54 -8.50 4.42
C GLN A 96 -0.76 -7.71 4.27
N GLY A 97 -0.96 -7.09 3.10
CA GLY A 97 -2.19 -6.36 2.77
C GLY A 97 -2.30 -6.12 1.27
N GLY A 98 -3.50 -5.86 0.81
CA GLY A 98 -3.81 -5.67 -0.61
C GLY A 98 -5.04 -6.47 -1.04
N THR A 99 -5.34 -6.42 -2.33
CA THR A 99 -6.62 -6.89 -2.88
C THR A 99 -6.68 -8.38 -3.20
N ASN A 100 -5.60 -9.13 -2.94
CA ASN A 100 -5.52 -10.55 -3.34
C ASN A 100 -6.18 -11.51 -2.34
N ILE A 101 -6.62 -11.03 -1.18
CA ILE A 101 -7.35 -11.85 -0.21
C ILE A 101 -8.83 -11.96 -0.62
N PRO A 102 -9.44 -13.16 -0.58
CA PRO A 102 -10.86 -13.33 -0.84
C PRO A 102 -11.76 -12.53 0.11
N HIS A 103 -13.00 -12.22 -0.33
CA HIS A 103 -13.96 -11.51 0.54
C HIS A 103 -14.65 -12.46 1.55
N GLU A 104 -14.91 -13.71 1.16
CA GLU A 104 -15.59 -14.69 1.99
C GLU A 104 -14.73 -15.17 3.15
N ILE A 105 -15.32 -15.31 4.34
CA ILE A 105 -14.62 -15.66 5.60
C ILE A 105 -13.87 -16.99 5.50
N GLU A 106 -14.53 -18.03 5.00
CA GLU A 106 -13.92 -19.35 4.87
C GLU A 106 -12.76 -19.37 3.85
N GLU A 107 -12.90 -18.62 2.77
CA GLU A 107 -11.84 -18.49 1.78
C GLU A 107 -10.66 -17.65 2.31
N LYS A 108 -10.90 -16.61 3.14
CA LYS A 108 -9.84 -15.90 3.86
C LYS A 108 -9.04 -16.84 4.77
N LYS A 109 -9.75 -17.70 5.52
CA LYS A 109 -9.10 -18.69 6.40
C LYS A 109 -8.20 -19.62 5.59
N LYS A 110 -8.71 -20.22 4.52
CA LYS A 110 -7.93 -21.08 3.61
C LYS A 110 -6.73 -20.36 3.00
N PHE A 111 -6.94 -19.09 2.57
CA PHE A 111 -5.89 -18.26 2.01
C PHE A 111 -4.72 -18.09 2.97
N LEU A 112 -4.99 -17.84 4.27
CA LEU A 112 -3.97 -17.66 5.29
C LEU A 112 -3.34 -18.96 5.77
N ILE A 113 -4.08 -20.07 5.79
CA ILE A 113 -3.53 -21.40 6.06
C ILE A 113 -2.43 -21.74 5.04
N ASN A 114 -2.65 -21.42 3.77
CA ASN A 114 -1.71 -21.66 2.68
C ASN A 114 -0.53 -20.63 2.65
N ARG A 115 -0.48 -19.68 3.59
CA ARG A 115 0.58 -18.67 3.71
C ARG A 115 1.17 -18.64 5.13
N PRO A 116 1.91 -19.71 5.50
CA PRO A 116 2.37 -19.86 6.88
C PRO A 116 3.37 -18.81 7.35
N SER A 117 4.02 -18.11 6.41
CA SER A 117 4.97 -17.04 6.74
C SER A 117 4.29 -15.69 6.98
N THR A 118 3.00 -15.57 6.68
CA THR A 118 2.19 -14.37 6.97
C THR A 118 1.57 -14.50 8.35
N ASP A 119 1.93 -13.61 9.26
CA ASP A 119 1.40 -13.60 10.63
C ASP A 119 0.04 -12.94 10.69
N VAL A 120 -0.11 -11.77 10.04
CA VAL A 120 -1.31 -10.96 10.04
C VAL A 120 -1.61 -10.44 8.63
N TYR A 121 -2.88 -10.30 8.27
CA TYR A 121 -3.30 -9.69 7.02
C TYR A 121 -4.21 -8.49 7.29
N ALA A 122 -3.81 -7.31 6.77
CA ALA A 122 -4.60 -6.09 6.82
C ALA A 122 -5.70 -6.13 5.75
N MET A 123 -6.93 -5.91 6.18
CA MET A 123 -8.09 -5.91 5.29
C MET A 123 -8.35 -4.51 4.72
N PHE A 124 -8.75 -4.43 3.45
CA PHE A 124 -9.20 -3.20 2.79
C PHE A 124 -8.15 -2.07 2.78
N GLU A 125 -8.49 -0.88 3.33
CA GLU A 125 -7.56 0.25 3.45
C GLU A 125 -6.52 -0.04 4.54
N GLY A 126 -5.24 0.08 4.19
CA GLY A 126 -4.14 -0.41 5.02
C GLY A 126 -3.70 0.54 6.13
N GLU A 127 -3.99 1.83 6.05
CA GLU A 127 -3.39 2.86 6.90
C GLU A 127 -3.75 2.66 8.39
N ARG A 128 -5.04 2.57 8.69
CA ARG A 128 -5.53 2.38 10.07
C ARG A 128 -5.28 0.97 10.57
N SER A 129 -5.39 -0.03 9.69
CA SER A 129 -5.09 -1.43 10.04
C SER A 129 -3.62 -1.60 10.42
N ALA A 130 -2.70 -1.00 9.65
CA ALA A 130 -1.27 -1.01 9.95
C ALA A 130 -0.97 -0.25 11.26
N LEU A 131 -1.64 0.88 11.53
CA LEU A 131 -1.47 1.60 12.78
C LEU A 131 -1.89 0.75 13.99
N ASN A 132 -3.06 0.09 13.92
CA ASN A 132 -3.53 -0.79 15.00
C ASN A 132 -2.58 -1.97 15.22
N PHE A 133 -2.08 -2.55 14.14
CA PHE A 133 -1.09 -3.63 14.20
C PHE A 133 0.21 -3.18 14.86
N VAL A 134 0.76 -2.03 14.45
CA VAL A 134 2.02 -1.50 15.00
C VAL A 134 1.86 -1.09 16.46
N ASN A 135 0.74 -0.46 16.84
CA ASN A 135 0.45 -0.16 18.24
C ASN A 135 0.44 -1.43 19.09
N ARG A 136 -0.27 -2.49 18.64
CA ARG A 136 -0.26 -3.78 19.32
C ARG A 136 1.16 -4.36 19.45
N PHE A 137 1.99 -4.25 18.41
CA PHE A 137 3.37 -4.71 18.45
C PHE A 137 4.19 -3.97 19.50
N ILE A 138 4.05 -2.65 19.58
CA ILE A 138 4.75 -1.82 20.56
C ILE A 138 4.28 -2.13 22.00
N GLU A 139 2.98 -2.24 22.21
CA GLU A 139 2.36 -2.56 23.50
C GLU A 139 2.82 -3.92 24.04
N THR A 140 2.94 -4.91 23.16
CA THR A 140 3.30 -6.29 23.55
C THR A 140 4.79 -6.60 23.48
N ARG A 141 5.64 -5.61 23.15
CA ARG A 141 7.09 -5.81 22.97
C ARG A 141 7.76 -6.54 24.14
N ASN A 142 7.35 -6.24 25.37
CA ASN A 142 7.90 -6.85 26.59
C ASN A 142 7.31 -8.24 26.89
N ASN A 143 6.22 -8.60 26.22
CA ASN A 143 5.59 -9.92 26.31
C ASN A 143 5.03 -10.33 24.92
N PRO A 144 5.90 -10.70 23.97
CA PRO A 144 5.48 -11.02 22.59
C PRO A 144 4.44 -12.13 22.47
N LYS A 145 4.33 -13.00 23.46
CA LYS A 145 3.32 -14.08 23.48
C LYS A 145 1.89 -13.54 23.48
N THR A 146 1.68 -12.33 24.05
CA THR A 146 0.35 -11.72 24.13
C THR A 146 -0.07 -10.98 22.87
N PHE A 147 0.79 -10.92 21.85
CA PHE A 147 0.48 -10.21 20.60
C PHE A 147 -0.78 -10.76 19.92
N PHE A 148 -0.98 -12.07 19.92
CA PHE A 148 -2.09 -12.76 19.27
C PHE A 148 -3.28 -13.08 20.20
N ASP A 149 -3.25 -12.70 21.47
CA ASP A 149 -4.30 -13.05 22.46
C ASP A 149 -5.66 -12.45 22.10
N ASN A 150 -5.67 -11.28 21.45
CA ASN A 150 -6.89 -10.57 21.09
C ASN A 150 -6.92 -10.19 19.60
N PRO A 151 -8.10 -10.05 19.00
CA PRO A 151 -8.25 -9.53 17.65
C PRO A 151 -7.57 -8.16 17.48
N ILE A 152 -7.06 -7.89 16.26
CA ILE A 152 -6.51 -6.59 15.85
C ILE A 152 -7.48 -5.98 14.86
N ASP A 153 -8.06 -4.83 15.18
CA ASP A 153 -9.06 -4.17 14.34
C ASP A 153 -8.48 -3.82 12.96
N GLY A 154 -9.22 -4.17 11.92
CA GLY A 154 -8.81 -4.07 10.53
C GLY A 154 -7.95 -5.24 10.02
N CYS A 155 -7.66 -6.25 10.85
CA CYS A 155 -6.80 -7.37 10.49
C CYS A 155 -7.45 -8.73 10.70
N VAL A 156 -6.90 -9.72 10.00
CA VAL A 156 -7.22 -11.15 10.20
C VAL A 156 -5.95 -11.96 10.34
N PHE A 157 -5.99 -13.06 11.07
CA PHE A 157 -4.85 -13.97 11.22
C PHE A 157 -5.27 -15.38 11.67
N ILE A 158 -4.40 -16.36 11.42
CA ILE A 158 -4.48 -17.67 12.06
C ILE A 158 -3.70 -17.60 13.38
N HIS A 159 -4.33 -17.94 14.49
CA HIS A 159 -3.66 -17.96 15.79
C HIS A 159 -2.44 -18.91 15.74
N PRO A 160 -1.21 -18.44 16.06
CA PRO A 160 0.00 -19.20 15.81
C PRO A 160 0.02 -20.56 16.52
N ASP A 161 -0.49 -20.66 17.76
CA ASP A 161 -0.52 -21.90 18.54
C ASP A 161 -1.44 -22.99 17.95
N THR A 162 -2.29 -22.62 17.00
CA THR A 162 -3.22 -23.54 16.35
C THR A 162 -2.82 -23.88 14.93
N ARG A 163 -1.76 -23.27 14.39
CA ARG A 163 -1.24 -23.58 13.06
C ARG A 163 -0.80 -25.03 13.00
N GLY A 164 -1.26 -25.75 11.95
CA GLY A 164 -1.00 -27.18 11.78
C GLY A 164 -2.04 -28.11 12.42
N GLN A 165 -3.01 -27.60 13.17
CA GLN A 165 -4.18 -28.35 13.58
C GLN A 165 -5.13 -28.55 12.39
N GLU A 166 -6.01 -29.55 12.48
CA GLU A 166 -7.03 -29.84 11.45
C GLU A 166 -7.96 -28.63 11.21
N ASP A 167 -8.37 -27.95 12.29
CA ASP A 167 -9.17 -26.73 12.25
C ASP A 167 -8.49 -25.59 13.04
N PRO A 168 -7.54 -24.85 12.43
CA PRO A 168 -6.84 -23.79 13.11
C PRO A 168 -7.74 -22.60 13.42
N LYS A 169 -7.53 -21.96 14.58
CA LYS A 169 -8.30 -20.81 15.04
C LYS A 169 -8.05 -19.61 14.12
N PHE A 170 -9.06 -19.22 13.36
CA PHE A 170 -9.08 -18.00 12.55
C PHE A 170 -9.61 -16.84 13.38
N VAL A 171 -8.84 -15.75 13.47
CA VAL A 171 -9.18 -14.55 14.25
C VAL A 171 -9.47 -13.42 13.29
N VAL A 172 -10.64 -12.78 13.49
CA VAL A 172 -11.10 -11.66 12.68
C VAL A 172 -11.26 -10.43 13.59
N GLY A 173 -10.50 -9.38 13.30
CA GLY A 173 -10.68 -8.07 13.93
C GLY A 173 -11.90 -7.34 13.38
N LYS A 174 -12.35 -6.31 14.07
CA LYS A 174 -13.46 -5.47 13.62
C LYS A 174 -13.12 -4.82 12.28
N TYR A 175 -14.08 -4.81 11.35
CA TYR A 175 -13.94 -4.05 10.11
C TYR A 175 -13.88 -2.55 10.41
N LEU A 176 -12.88 -1.88 9.82
CA LEU A 176 -12.71 -0.44 9.96
C LEU A 176 -13.53 0.31 8.90
N GLU A 177 -14.09 1.43 9.29
CA GLU A 177 -14.66 2.37 8.33
C GLU A 177 -13.57 2.98 7.46
N ARG A 178 -13.91 3.29 6.21
CA ARG A 178 -13.03 3.98 5.28
C ARG A 178 -12.68 5.37 5.77
N ILE A 179 -11.47 5.81 5.46
CA ILE A 179 -11.03 7.20 5.68
C ILE A 179 -11.83 8.10 4.74
N LYS A 180 -12.66 8.98 5.31
CA LYS A 180 -13.56 9.86 4.54
C LYS A 180 -12.83 11.10 4.00
N ASP A 181 -12.01 11.70 4.83
CA ASP A 181 -11.09 12.78 4.44
C ASP A 181 -9.73 12.17 4.14
N LEU A 182 -9.40 12.01 2.85
CA LEU A 182 -8.14 11.39 2.47
C LEU A 182 -6.93 12.27 2.80
N ASP A 183 -7.10 13.57 3.06
CA ASP A 183 -6.01 14.45 3.48
C ASP A 183 -5.54 14.16 4.92
N GLU A 184 -6.28 13.34 5.70
CA GLU A 184 -5.75 12.76 6.94
C GLU A 184 -4.47 11.95 6.71
N ILE A 185 -4.30 11.37 5.51
CA ILE A 185 -3.11 10.61 5.11
C ILE A 185 -2.07 11.59 4.55
N PRO A 186 -0.91 11.80 5.19
CA PRO A 186 0.10 12.69 4.65
C PRO A 186 0.62 12.21 3.29
N SER A 187 1.03 13.14 2.43
CA SER A 187 1.61 12.81 1.13
C SER A 187 2.97 12.15 1.26
N PRO A 188 3.17 10.94 0.77
CA PRO A 188 4.49 10.33 0.72
C PRO A 188 5.42 10.97 -0.32
N TYR A 189 4.86 11.73 -1.26
CA TYR A 189 5.65 12.58 -2.15
C TYR A 189 6.12 13.85 -1.46
N LEU A 190 5.18 14.63 -0.89
CA LEU A 190 5.50 15.95 -0.31
C LEU A 190 6.39 15.87 0.94
N ASN A 191 6.36 14.73 1.66
CA ASN A 191 7.28 14.49 2.78
C ASN A 191 8.61 13.82 2.37
N GLY A 192 8.81 13.54 1.08
CA GLY A 192 10.05 13.01 0.53
C GLY A 192 10.27 11.51 0.71
N MET A 193 9.35 10.75 1.32
CA MET A 193 9.53 9.31 1.54
C MET A 193 9.70 8.50 0.25
N LEU A 194 9.16 9.00 -0.88
CA LEU A 194 9.24 8.34 -2.17
C LEU A 194 10.38 8.85 -3.07
N ASP A 195 11.22 9.78 -2.60
CA ASP A 195 12.24 10.43 -3.43
C ASP A 195 13.25 9.46 -4.04
N LYS A 196 13.63 8.42 -3.31
CA LYS A 196 14.56 7.41 -3.81
C LYS A 196 14.05 6.62 -5.02
N PHE A 197 12.74 6.60 -5.24
CA PHE A 197 12.11 5.88 -6.34
C PHE A 197 12.01 6.69 -7.64
N PHE A 198 12.45 7.95 -7.66
CA PHE A 198 12.68 8.68 -8.90
C PHE A 198 14.03 8.28 -9.52
N ASP A 199 14.19 7.00 -9.79
CA ASP A 199 15.42 6.36 -10.25
C ASP A 199 15.54 6.24 -11.79
N GLY A 200 14.50 6.70 -12.51
CA GLY A 200 14.41 6.60 -13.98
C GLY A 200 13.80 5.29 -14.49
N ARG A 201 13.59 4.29 -13.61
CA ARG A 201 12.98 2.99 -13.95
C ARG A 201 11.50 2.95 -13.63
N LEU A 202 11.08 3.69 -12.60
CA LEU A 202 9.71 3.70 -12.12
C LEU A 202 8.95 4.92 -12.62
N ARG A 203 7.67 4.73 -12.90
CA ARG A 203 6.72 5.79 -13.24
C ARG A 203 6.08 6.34 -11.98
N PRO A 204 5.92 7.65 -11.84
CA PRO A 204 5.06 8.20 -10.81
C PRO A 204 3.65 7.63 -10.88
N PHE A 205 3.09 7.41 -9.71
CA PHE A 205 1.77 6.83 -9.52
C PHE A 205 0.99 7.74 -8.55
N ILE A 206 -0.07 8.40 -9.02
CA ILE A 206 -0.86 9.36 -8.25
C ILE A 206 -2.27 8.81 -8.08
N GLU A 207 -2.82 8.96 -6.89
CA GLU A 207 -4.21 8.68 -6.56
C GLU A 207 -4.92 10.00 -6.24
N THR A 208 -6.03 10.30 -6.93
CA THR A 208 -6.82 11.51 -6.67
C THR A 208 -8.09 11.23 -5.89
N ASN A 209 -8.58 9.99 -5.98
CA ASN A 209 -9.76 9.52 -5.26
C ASN A 209 -9.71 8.01 -5.03
N ARG A 210 -10.45 7.53 -4.03
CA ARG A 210 -10.63 6.12 -3.69
C ARG A 210 -12.08 5.71 -3.77
N GLY A 211 -12.32 4.58 -4.39
CA GLY A 211 -13.63 3.94 -4.47
C GLY A 211 -14.14 3.81 -5.89
N CYS A 212 -15.23 3.05 -6.02
CA CYS A 212 -15.90 2.78 -7.28
C CYS A 212 -17.40 2.64 -7.03
N PRO A 213 -18.27 3.41 -7.71
CA PRO A 213 -19.70 3.36 -7.46
C PRO A 213 -20.39 2.16 -8.12
N PHE A 214 -19.64 1.32 -8.84
CA PHE A 214 -20.17 0.19 -9.59
C PHE A 214 -20.07 -1.12 -8.80
N THR A 215 -21.07 -1.99 -8.98
CA THR A 215 -21.24 -3.29 -8.31
C THR A 215 -20.87 -4.46 -9.24
N CYS A 216 -19.79 -4.33 -10.02
CA CYS A 216 -19.38 -5.37 -10.96
C CYS A 216 -19.01 -6.67 -10.22
N SER A 217 -19.74 -7.75 -10.46
CA SER A 217 -19.60 -9.04 -9.74
C SER A 217 -18.24 -9.72 -9.89
N PHE A 218 -17.50 -9.41 -10.95
CA PHE A 218 -16.16 -9.94 -11.23
C PHE A 218 -15.02 -9.06 -10.66
N CYS A 219 -15.36 -7.88 -10.12
CA CYS A 219 -14.37 -6.89 -9.70
C CYS A 219 -14.24 -6.87 -8.18
N HIS A 220 -12.99 -6.87 -7.67
CA HIS A 220 -12.74 -6.73 -6.24
C HIS A 220 -13.38 -5.47 -5.65
N THR A 221 -13.34 -4.35 -6.36
CA THR A 221 -13.94 -3.08 -5.92
C THR A 221 -15.45 -2.99 -6.13
N GLY A 222 -16.09 -4.04 -6.66
CA GLY A 222 -17.54 -4.18 -6.70
C GLY A 222 -18.18 -4.50 -5.34
N HIS A 223 -17.38 -4.75 -4.31
CA HIS A 223 -17.84 -4.96 -2.94
C HIS A 223 -18.29 -3.65 -2.30
N ASP A 224 -19.36 -3.69 -1.50
CA ASP A 224 -20.04 -2.53 -0.87
C ASP A 224 -19.09 -1.58 -0.13
N TYR A 225 -18.01 -2.11 0.44
CA TYR A 225 -16.98 -1.32 1.09
C TYR A 225 -16.43 -0.19 0.21
N PHE A 226 -16.33 -0.39 -1.10
CA PHE A 226 -15.70 0.56 -2.03
C PHE A 226 -16.68 1.54 -2.69
N HIS A 227 -17.99 1.43 -2.49
CA HIS A 227 -18.98 2.18 -3.28
C HIS A 227 -18.96 3.71 -3.06
N LYS A 228 -18.54 4.18 -1.89
CA LYS A 228 -18.39 5.62 -1.64
C LYS A 228 -17.08 6.13 -2.20
N ILE A 229 -17.13 7.27 -2.90
CA ILE A 229 -15.95 7.92 -3.43
C ILE A 229 -15.45 8.94 -2.41
N ASN A 230 -14.27 8.72 -1.89
CA ASN A 230 -13.53 9.67 -1.06
C ASN A 230 -12.42 10.30 -1.91
N LYS A 231 -12.09 11.58 -1.68
CA LYS A 231 -11.18 12.34 -2.54
C LYS A 231 -10.11 13.01 -1.72
N PHE A 232 -8.92 13.12 -2.32
CA PHE A 232 -7.94 14.10 -1.86
C PHE A 232 -8.37 15.50 -2.26
N SER A 233 -7.96 16.52 -1.50
CA SER A 233 -8.22 17.91 -1.86
C SER A 233 -7.51 18.28 -3.17
N ALA A 234 -8.12 19.20 -3.92
CA ALA A 234 -7.54 19.70 -5.16
C ALA A 234 -6.14 20.32 -4.93
N ALA A 235 -5.96 21.04 -3.81
CA ALA A 235 -4.68 21.62 -3.44
C ALA A 235 -3.60 20.54 -3.17
N ARG A 236 -3.97 19.44 -2.51
CA ARG A 236 -3.08 18.31 -2.29
C ARG A 236 -2.62 17.71 -3.62
N VAL A 237 -3.55 17.42 -4.52
CA VAL A 237 -3.25 16.83 -5.83
C VAL A 237 -2.39 17.77 -6.67
N GLN A 238 -2.68 19.06 -6.68
CA GLN A 238 -1.88 20.07 -7.38
C GLN A 238 -0.43 20.09 -6.88
N ASN A 239 -0.25 20.14 -5.56
CA ASN A 239 1.08 20.16 -4.94
C ASN A 239 1.88 18.87 -5.25
N GLU A 240 1.23 17.70 -5.28
CA GLU A 240 1.88 16.44 -5.65
C GLU A 240 2.30 16.45 -7.12
N ILE A 241 1.44 16.91 -8.04
CA ILE A 241 1.77 17.03 -9.47
C ILE A 241 2.97 17.95 -9.68
N GLU A 242 2.98 19.09 -9.00
CA GLU A 242 4.10 20.05 -9.05
C GLU A 242 5.41 19.44 -8.54
N TYR A 243 5.35 18.78 -7.37
CA TYR A 243 6.48 18.10 -6.76
C TYR A 243 7.07 17.00 -7.65
N ILE A 244 6.20 16.20 -8.25
CA ILE A 244 6.58 15.11 -9.13
C ILE A 244 7.16 15.64 -10.44
N GLY A 245 6.53 16.67 -11.04
CA GLY A 245 6.98 17.28 -12.27
C GLY A 245 8.42 17.78 -12.19
N GLN A 246 8.78 18.48 -11.11
CA GLN A 246 10.16 18.94 -10.85
C GLN A 246 11.19 17.81 -10.83
N ARG A 247 10.81 16.65 -10.29
CA ARG A 247 11.70 15.48 -10.19
C ARG A 247 11.81 14.71 -11.50
N CYS A 248 10.69 14.59 -12.18
CA CYS A 248 10.62 13.90 -13.47
C CYS A 248 11.43 14.62 -14.55
N GLU A 249 11.37 15.95 -14.59
CA GLU A 249 12.20 16.78 -15.49
C GLU A 249 13.68 16.45 -15.29
N LYS A 250 14.16 16.48 -14.04
CA LYS A 250 15.58 16.22 -13.71
C LYS A 250 16.04 14.80 -14.02
N LYS A 251 15.12 13.83 -14.04
CA LYS A 251 15.41 12.40 -14.23
C LYS A 251 15.03 11.87 -15.60
N GLY A 252 14.45 12.71 -16.49
CA GLY A 252 14.00 12.30 -17.81
C GLY A 252 12.82 11.33 -17.80
N ILE A 253 12.04 11.27 -16.70
CA ILE A 253 10.85 10.42 -16.58
C ILE A 253 9.71 11.10 -17.33
N GLN A 254 9.08 10.39 -18.28
CA GLN A 254 8.05 10.98 -19.17
C GLN A 254 6.63 10.53 -18.85
N HIS A 255 6.48 9.46 -18.11
CA HIS A 255 5.21 8.79 -17.90
C HIS A 255 4.59 9.16 -16.54
N LEU A 256 3.25 9.14 -16.48
CA LEU A 256 2.45 9.19 -15.27
C LEU A 256 1.41 8.09 -15.32
N HIS A 257 1.14 7.45 -14.18
CA HIS A 257 0.03 6.54 -14.01
C HIS A 257 -0.94 7.10 -12.94
N LEU A 258 -2.23 7.20 -13.28
CA LEU A 258 -3.30 7.55 -12.35
C LEU A 258 -3.93 6.27 -11.80
N ALA A 259 -3.96 6.16 -10.47
CA ALA A 259 -4.49 4.99 -9.75
C ALA A 259 -6.02 4.94 -9.73
N ASP A 260 -6.67 6.03 -10.09
CA ASP A 260 -8.12 6.20 -10.03
C ASP A 260 -8.84 5.15 -10.87
N LEU A 261 -9.89 4.54 -10.31
CA LEU A 261 -10.62 3.46 -10.97
C LEU A 261 -11.52 3.94 -12.13
N ASN A 262 -11.88 5.23 -12.15
CA ASN A 262 -12.82 5.81 -13.12
C ASN A 262 -12.46 7.27 -13.43
N PHE A 263 -11.20 7.55 -13.79
CA PHE A 263 -10.77 8.90 -14.13
C PHE A 263 -11.58 9.48 -15.30
N GLY A 264 -11.91 10.77 -15.24
CA GLY A 264 -12.79 11.46 -16.19
C GLY A 264 -14.28 11.34 -15.84
N MET A 265 -14.64 10.65 -14.75
CA MET A 265 -16.03 10.50 -14.33
C MET A 265 -16.51 11.64 -13.43
N TYR A 266 -15.61 12.27 -12.68
CA TYR A 266 -15.94 13.26 -11.66
C TYR A 266 -15.56 14.69 -12.10
N PRO A 267 -16.30 15.73 -11.64
CA PRO A 267 -15.97 17.13 -11.96
C PRO A 267 -14.55 17.54 -11.58
N GLN A 268 -14.01 16.98 -10.49
CA GLN A 268 -12.65 17.25 -10.01
C GLN A 268 -11.58 16.79 -11.00
N ASP A 269 -11.87 15.77 -11.81
CA ASP A 269 -10.91 15.21 -12.76
C ASP A 269 -10.47 16.25 -13.81
N LYS A 270 -11.37 17.22 -14.13
CA LYS A 270 -11.03 18.36 -14.98
C LYS A 270 -9.93 19.23 -14.37
N LEU A 271 -10.01 19.53 -13.07
CA LEU A 271 -8.95 20.28 -12.38
C LEU A 271 -7.61 19.52 -12.41
N VAL A 272 -7.64 18.19 -12.24
CA VAL A 272 -6.45 17.37 -12.36
C VAL A 272 -5.82 17.48 -13.75
N CYS A 273 -6.64 17.47 -14.81
CA CYS A 273 -6.15 17.69 -16.17
C CYS A 273 -5.52 19.09 -16.36
N GLU A 274 -6.11 20.12 -15.77
CA GLU A 274 -5.57 21.49 -15.79
C GLU A 274 -4.19 21.54 -15.09
N TYR A 275 -4.04 20.94 -13.91
CA TYR A 275 -2.76 20.86 -13.21
C TYR A 275 -1.69 20.09 -13.98
N LEU A 276 -2.09 18.99 -14.65
CA LEU A 276 -1.18 18.22 -15.51
C LEU A 276 -0.74 19.02 -16.74
N LEU A 277 -1.63 19.83 -17.33
CA LEU A 277 -1.28 20.73 -18.43
C LEU A 277 -0.33 21.84 -17.99
N GLU A 278 -0.52 22.41 -16.81
CA GLU A 278 0.40 23.39 -16.20
C GLU A 278 1.77 22.77 -15.96
N SER A 279 1.80 21.57 -15.38
CA SER A 279 3.05 20.83 -15.15
C SER A 279 3.76 20.50 -16.47
N LYS A 280 3.00 20.13 -17.53
CA LYS A 280 3.56 19.88 -18.86
C LYS A 280 4.18 21.14 -19.47
N LYS A 281 3.55 22.30 -19.31
CA LYS A 281 4.11 23.58 -19.79
C LYS A 281 5.38 23.95 -19.05
N LYS A 282 5.44 23.70 -17.74
CA LYS A 282 6.52 24.14 -16.85
C LYS A 282 7.72 23.18 -16.85
N TYR A 283 7.46 21.87 -16.83
CA TYR A 283 8.45 20.81 -16.64
C TYR A 283 8.57 19.87 -17.83
N ASN A 284 7.84 20.11 -18.91
CA ASN A 284 7.74 19.18 -20.03
C ASN A 284 7.29 17.76 -19.60
N TRP A 285 6.50 17.65 -18.51
CA TRP A 285 6.01 16.42 -17.90
C TRP A 285 4.55 16.58 -17.45
N PRO A 286 3.71 15.53 -17.60
CA PRO A 286 3.95 14.22 -18.25
C PRO A 286 3.82 14.32 -19.79
N GLN A 287 4.52 13.43 -20.49
CA GLN A 287 4.34 13.25 -21.93
C GLN A 287 3.30 12.17 -22.25
N GLN A 288 3.16 11.20 -21.35
CA GLN A 288 2.20 10.11 -21.48
C GLN A 288 1.50 9.87 -20.12
N ILE A 289 0.20 9.67 -20.17
CA ILE A 289 -0.64 9.38 -19.00
C ILE A 289 -1.33 8.05 -19.23
N MET A 290 -1.23 7.15 -18.24
CA MET A 290 -2.01 5.94 -18.16
C MET A 290 -3.10 6.12 -17.10
N ALA A 291 -4.35 5.84 -17.45
CA ALA A 291 -5.50 5.93 -16.54
C ALA A 291 -6.56 4.90 -16.88
N THR A 292 -7.29 4.43 -15.85
CA THR A 292 -8.54 3.70 -16.05
C THR A 292 -9.67 4.73 -16.15
N THR A 293 -10.30 4.83 -17.32
CA THR A 293 -11.32 5.86 -17.57
C THR A 293 -12.72 5.45 -17.12
N GLY A 294 -13.54 6.45 -16.79
CA GLY A 294 -14.95 6.27 -16.44
C GLY A 294 -15.79 5.74 -17.60
N LYS A 295 -16.45 4.61 -17.40
CA LYS A 295 -17.13 3.84 -18.46
C LYS A 295 -18.49 4.42 -18.86
N ASN A 296 -19.14 5.24 -18.04
CA ASN A 296 -20.52 5.68 -18.18
C ASN A 296 -20.68 7.18 -18.48
N ASN A 297 -19.61 7.93 -18.62
CA ASN A 297 -19.67 9.37 -18.91
C ASN A 297 -18.75 9.74 -20.08
N LYS A 298 -19.10 9.24 -21.27
CA LYS A 298 -18.32 9.45 -22.49
C LYS A 298 -18.07 10.94 -22.79
N LYS A 299 -19.08 11.80 -22.58
CA LYS A 299 -18.95 13.24 -22.87
C LYS A 299 -17.83 13.88 -22.04
N ARG A 300 -17.77 13.61 -20.73
CA ARG A 300 -16.76 14.18 -19.85
C ARG A 300 -15.36 13.59 -20.09
N VAL A 301 -15.28 12.32 -20.46
CA VAL A 301 -14.01 11.68 -20.80
C VAL A 301 -13.41 12.22 -22.09
N SER A 302 -14.25 12.73 -23.02
CA SER A 302 -13.81 13.30 -24.30
C SER A 302 -13.52 14.82 -24.26
N GLU A 303 -13.97 15.51 -23.24
CA GLU A 303 -13.61 16.92 -22.96
C GLU A 303 -12.20 17.06 -22.41
#